data_79276d354ffb136fd6d8d92df2b1f357
#
_entry.id   79276d354ffb136fd6d8d92df2b1f357
#
_cell.length_a   1.000
_cell.length_b   1.000
_cell.length_c   1.000
_cell.angle_alpha   90.00
_cell.angle_beta   90.00
_cell.angle_gamma   90.00
#
_symmetry.space_group_name_H-M   'P 1'
#
loop_
_entity.id
_entity.type
_entity.pdbx_description
1 polymer ?
#
loop_
_entity_poly.entity_id
_entity_poly.type
_entity_poly.pdbx_seq_one_letter_code
_entity_poly.pdbx_strand_id
1 'polypeptide(L)'
;MEKAQYAILRFAKYKGPEIGRIEAHDERTKETYASNPDVDTSRSRLNFHLVKPQRSYRAEAERQIAEAGCRTRKDSVRVVETLITASPEFFQGKNSKEVKAFFERALDFIKGKQSPKTIISAVVHMDEKTPHMHLSFVPITEDGRLSAKDILGNRKNLTKWQDDFWKFMVKKYPDLERGESASETGRTHIPPRLFKEATHLNQQRDALMALLADINPLNAKKRAAEIEALLDKYIPGVEKMRTRLKKYNTAYKELKAEVAALEKEVDASKESVLKRLETGQKLRELEELQKVVDNIPKEILDTYNRSQNLRKKTIALE
;
A
#
# COMPACT_ATOMS: atom_id res chain seq x y z
N MET A 1 14.07 -23.73 6.96
CA MET A 1 14.06 -23.18 5.60
C MET A 1 14.25 -21.67 5.73
N GLU A 2 15.27 -21.14 5.07
CA GLU A 2 15.41 -19.67 4.96
C GLU A 2 14.20 -19.09 4.25
N LYS A 3 13.70 -17.96 4.75
CA LYS A 3 12.58 -17.28 4.13
C LYS A 3 13.05 -16.56 2.88
N ALA A 4 12.29 -16.68 1.82
CA ALA A 4 12.55 -16.01 0.55
C ALA A 4 12.67 -14.48 0.72
N GLN A 5 13.70 -13.89 0.11
CA GLN A 5 14.02 -12.46 0.21
C GLN A 5 13.69 -11.79 -1.12
N TYR A 6 12.59 -11.03 -1.18
CA TYR A 6 12.10 -10.44 -2.42
C TYR A 6 12.58 -9.01 -2.62
N ALA A 7 13.02 -8.67 -3.84
CA ALA A 7 13.16 -7.29 -4.27
C ALA A 7 11.79 -6.71 -4.65
N ILE A 8 11.46 -5.52 -4.20
CA ILE A 8 10.12 -4.92 -4.35
C ILE A 8 10.24 -3.53 -4.97
N LEU A 9 9.54 -3.33 -6.09
CA LEU A 9 9.39 -2.05 -6.78
C LEU A 9 7.91 -1.83 -7.11
N ARG A 10 7.33 -0.73 -6.68
CA ARG A 10 5.93 -0.38 -6.95
C ARG A 10 5.80 1.07 -7.34
N PHE A 11 4.78 1.39 -8.15
CA PHE A 11 4.51 2.75 -8.59
C PHE A 11 3.11 3.19 -8.19
N ALA A 12 2.99 4.47 -7.82
CA ALA A 12 1.73 5.17 -7.63
C ALA A 12 1.74 6.46 -8.47
N LYS A 13 0.57 6.89 -8.93
CA LYS A 13 0.40 8.04 -9.83
C LYS A 13 -0.44 9.09 -9.11
N TYR A 14 0.04 10.35 -9.08
CA TYR A 14 -0.62 11.42 -8.35
C TYR A 14 -0.92 12.62 -9.25
N LYS A 15 -2.13 13.14 -9.09
CA LYS A 15 -2.60 14.38 -9.67
C LYS A 15 -2.34 15.53 -8.69
N GLY A 16 -2.52 16.78 -9.12
CA GLY A 16 -2.21 17.97 -8.33
C GLY A 16 -2.68 17.98 -6.87
N PRO A 17 -3.97 17.68 -6.55
CA PRO A 17 -4.46 17.75 -5.17
C PRO A 17 -3.87 16.70 -4.20
N GLU A 18 -3.32 15.61 -4.73
CA GLU A 18 -2.85 14.47 -3.94
C GLU A 18 -1.37 14.63 -3.54
N ILE A 19 -0.62 15.47 -4.24
CA ILE A 19 0.85 15.61 -4.07
C ILE A 19 1.21 16.04 -2.65
N GLY A 20 0.48 16.99 -2.06
CA GLY A 20 0.75 17.43 -0.68
C GLY A 20 0.52 16.33 0.38
N ARG A 21 -0.28 15.30 0.07
CA ARG A 21 -0.50 14.19 1.00
C ARG A 21 0.67 13.23 1.01
N ILE A 22 1.26 12.94 -0.16
CA ILE A 22 2.45 12.09 -0.25
C ILE A 22 3.64 12.82 0.34
N GLU A 23 3.85 14.11 0.00
CA GLU A 23 4.91 14.93 0.59
C GLU A 23 4.84 14.91 2.11
N ALA A 24 3.66 15.12 2.69
CA ALA A 24 3.49 15.08 4.14
C ALA A 24 3.75 13.70 4.77
N HIS A 25 3.59 12.62 4.02
CA HIS A 25 3.99 11.27 4.44
C HIS A 25 5.49 11.07 4.32
N ASP A 26 6.07 11.41 3.19
CA ASP A 26 7.47 11.19 2.86
C ASP A 26 8.39 12.02 3.77
N GLU A 27 8.05 13.29 3.96
CA GLU A 27 8.83 14.24 4.78
C GLU A 27 8.48 14.21 6.26
N ARG A 28 7.60 13.29 6.69
CA ARG A 28 7.16 13.15 8.10
C ARG A 28 6.68 14.44 8.74
N THR A 29 5.92 15.26 8.01
CA THR A 29 5.44 16.56 8.51
C THR A 29 4.13 16.49 9.30
N LYS A 30 3.54 15.29 9.47
CA LYS A 30 2.31 15.09 10.26
C LYS A 30 2.66 14.77 11.71
N GLU A 31 1.87 15.28 12.64
CA GLU A 31 1.98 14.94 14.05
C GLU A 31 1.59 13.48 14.35
N THR A 32 0.63 12.95 13.60
CA THR A 32 0.15 11.58 13.78
C THR A 32 -0.05 10.85 12.46
N TYR A 33 0.20 9.55 12.46
CA TYR A 33 0.06 8.65 11.30
C TYR A 33 -1.02 7.59 11.53
N ALA A 34 -2.23 8.03 11.89
CA ALA A 34 -3.36 7.14 12.19
C ALA A 34 -3.69 6.12 11.07
N SER A 35 -3.32 6.40 9.82
CA SER A 35 -3.46 5.48 8.70
C SER A 35 -2.34 4.46 8.58
N ASN A 36 -1.22 4.67 9.28
CA ASN A 36 -0.06 3.77 9.29
C ASN A 36 0.47 3.65 10.73
N PRO A 37 -0.06 2.72 11.53
CA PRO A 37 0.34 2.56 12.93
C PRO A 37 1.76 2.03 13.14
N ASP A 38 2.43 1.62 12.05
CA ASP A 38 3.81 1.12 12.11
C ASP A 38 4.85 2.26 12.16
N VAL A 39 4.43 3.51 11.93
CA VAL A 39 5.34 4.67 12.01
C VAL A 39 5.67 4.97 13.47
N ASP A 40 6.92 4.83 13.81
CA ASP A 40 7.49 5.24 15.09
C ASP A 40 8.16 6.61 14.95
N THR A 41 7.42 7.67 15.30
CA THR A 41 7.90 9.05 15.15
C THR A 41 9.16 9.35 15.97
N SER A 42 9.42 8.61 17.05
CA SER A 42 10.65 8.75 17.83
C SER A 42 11.91 8.35 17.04
N ARG A 43 11.73 7.50 16.01
CA ARG A 43 12.78 7.01 15.11
C ARG A 43 12.88 7.80 13.81
N SER A 44 11.99 8.75 13.53
CA SER A 44 12.00 9.50 12.25
C SER A 44 13.30 10.27 12.01
N ARG A 45 14.06 10.56 13.06
CA ARG A 45 15.44 11.10 12.97
C ARG A 45 16.44 10.18 12.24
N LEU A 46 16.10 8.88 12.09
CA LEU A 46 16.92 7.91 11.38
C LEU A 46 16.62 7.89 9.88
N ASN A 47 15.54 8.53 9.45
CA ASN A 47 15.20 8.68 8.03
C ASN A 47 16.25 9.55 7.35
N PHE A 48 16.54 9.27 6.10
CA PHE A 48 17.54 10.04 5.38
C PHE A 48 17.20 10.19 3.90
N HIS A 49 17.66 11.28 3.30
CA HIS A 49 17.49 11.55 1.89
C HIS A 49 18.72 11.12 1.09
N LEU A 50 18.47 10.49 -0.06
CA LEU A 50 19.43 10.31 -1.14
C LEU A 50 19.32 11.45 -2.17
N VAL A 51 18.11 11.97 -2.36
CA VAL A 51 17.81 13.20 -3.08
C VAL A 51 16.89 14.04 -2.20
N LYS A 52 17.36 15.20 -1.78
CA LYS A 52 16.58 16.10 -0.92
C LYS A 52 15.76 17.06 -1.78
N PRO A 53 14.45 17.25 -1.49
CA PRO A 53 13.63 18.20 -2.22
C PRO A 53 14.10 19.64 -1.95
N GLN A 54 14.17 20.47 -3.00
CA GLN A 54 14.56 21.88 -2.87
C GLN A 54 13.41 22.80 -2.52
N ARG A 55 12.18 22.35 -2.78
CA ARG A 55 10.90 23.03 -2.50
C ARG A 55 9.80 21.99 -2.31
N SER A 56 8.56 22.42 -2.04
CA SER A 56 7.46 21.46 -1.96
C SER A 56 7.34 20.65 -3.26
N TYR A 57 6.93 19.38 -3.14
CA TYR A 57 6.81 18.46 -4.29
C TYR A 57 5.92 19.04 -5.39
N ARG A 58 4.84 19.71 -5.00
CA ARG A 58 3.96 20.36 -5.94
C ARG A 58 4.64 21.51 -6.68
N ALA A 59 5.31 22.40 -5.95
CA ALA A 59 6.00 23.55 -6.55
C ALA A 59 7.13 23.09 -7.47
N GLU A 60 7.84 22.01 -7.09
CA GLU A 60 8.90 21.44 -7.92
C GLU A 60 8.34 20.80 -9.19
N ALA A 61 7.25 20.05 -9.08
CA ALA A 61 6.59 19.44 -10.24
C ALA A 61 6.07 20.52 -11.21
N GLU A 62 5.42 21.57 -10.71
CA GLU A 62 4.91 22.68 -11.53
C GLU A 62 6.06 23.43 -12.24
N ARG A 63 7.18 23.65 -11.55
CA ARG A 63 8.37 24.27 -12.14
C ARG A 63 8.93 23.41 -13.29
N GLN A 64 9.18 22.14 -13.06
CA GLN A 64 9.76 21.24 -14.08
C GLN A 64 8.82 21.11 -15.30
N ILE A 65 7.51 21.00 -15.07
CA ILE A 65 6.50 20.94 -16.14
C ILE A 65 6.52 22.23 -16.99
N ALA A 66 6.63 23.38 -16.34
CA ALA A 66 6.70 24.68 -17.01
C ALA A 66 8.00 24.83 -17.81
N GLU A 67 9.15 24.49 -17.22
CA GLU A 67 10.47 24.54 -17.89
C GLU A 67 10.55 23.62 -19.11
N ALA A 68 9.93 22.44 -19.04
CA ALA A 68 9.86 21.51 -20.16
C ALA A 68 8.79 21.89 -21.20
N GLY A 69 8.00 22.95 -20.96
CA GLY A 69 6.92 23.37 -21.87
C GLY A 69 5.81 22.35 -22.03
N CYS A 70 5.63 21.45 -21.03
CA CYS A 70 4.67 20.37 -21.13
C CYS A 70 3.21 20.87 -21.15
N ARG A 71 2.41 20.36 -22.08
CA ARG A 71 0.95 20.55 -22.03
C ARG A 71 0.34 19.73 -20.89
N THR A 72 -0.52 20.37 -20.09
CA THR A 72 -1.20 19.72 -18.97
C THR A 72 -2.73 19.80 -19.12
N ARG A 73 -3.41 18.77 -18.59
CA ARG A 73 -4.86 18.76 -18.38
C ARG A 73 -5.14 18.76 -16.87
N LYS A 74 -6.41 19.01 -16.49
CA LYS A 74 -6.83 18.98 -15.07
C LYS A 74 -6.54 17.65 -14.39
N ASP A 75 -6.62 16.55 -15.13
CA ASP A 75 -6.44 15.18 -14.67
C ASP A 75 -5.05 14.60 -14.96
N SER A 76 -4.11 15.42 -15.46
CA SER A 76 -2.75 14.95 -15.72
C SER A 76 -2.06 14.46 -14.46
N VAL A 77 -1.40 13.30 -14.57
CA VAL A 77 -0.48 12.79 -13.54
C VAL A 77 0.74 13.70 -13.54
N ARG A 78 1.01 14.36 -12.41
CA ARG A 78 2.11 15.32 -12.26
C ARG A 78 3.29 14.75 -11.51
N VAL A 79 3.04 13.79 -10.62
CA VAL A 79 4.08 13.09 -9.86
C VAL A 79 3.82 11.59 -9.91
N VAL A 80 4.88 10.84 -10.11
CA VAL A 80 4.94 9.39 -9.90
C VAL A 80 5.79 9.14 -8.67
N GLU A 81 5.24 8.39 -7.74
CA GLU A 81 5.97 7.89 -6.59
C GLU A 81 6.37 6.44 -6.83
N THR A 82 7.57 6.11 -6.45
CA THR A 82 8.13 4.77 -6.52
C THR A 82 8.46 4.30 -5.11
N LEU A 83 7.78 3.25 -4.64
CA LEU A 83 8.12 2.55 -3.41
C LEU A 83 9.13 1.45 -3.70
N ILE A 84 10.29 1.52 -3.08
CA ILE A 84 11.37 0.54 -3.25
C ILE A 84 11.75 -0.03 -1.88
N THR A 85 11.78 -1.36 -1.78
CA THR A 85 12.22 -2.08 -0.59
C THR A 85 12.65 -3.50 -0.94
N ALA A 86 12.96 -4.28 0.08
CA ALA A 86 13.07 -5.74 0.03
C ALA A 86 12.29 -6.38 1.18
N SER A 87 12.19 -7.70 1.21
CA SER A 87 11.61 -8.42 2.34
C SER A 87 12.31 -8.05 3.65
N PRO A 88 11.61 -8.05 4.80
CA PRO A 88 12.22 -7.71 6.09
C PRO A 88 13.46 -8.55 6.41
N GLU A 89 13.46 -9.82 6.02
CA GLU A 89 14.53 -10.77 6.20
C GLU A 89 15.84 -10.31 5.55
N PHE A 90 15.75 -9.64 4.40
CA PHE A 90 16.92 -9.10 3.69
C PHE A 90 17.67 -8.03 4.52
N PHE A 91 16.94 -7.26 5.32
CA PHE A 91 17.54 -6.18 6.13
C PHE A 91 18.01 -6.66 7.52
N GLN A 92 17.67 -7.89 7.93
CA GLN A 92 18.09 -8.43 9.21
C GLN A 92 19.63 -8.54 9.26
N GLY A 93 20.21 -8.05 10.35
CA GLY A 93 21.65 -8.04 10.56
C GLY A 93 22.45 -7.01 9.76
N LYS A 94 21.83 -6.27 8.83
CA LYS A 94 22.51 -5.22 8.07
C LYS A 94 22.62 -3.92 8.87
N ASN A 95 23.81 -3.34 8.83
CA ASN A 95 24.06 -2.03 9.42
C ASN A 95 23.55 -0.88 8.51
N SER A 96 23.54 0.36 9.04
CA SER A 96 23.01 1.53 8.32
C SER A 96 23.75 1.81 7.01
N LYS A 97 25.05 1.50 6.90
CA LYS A 97 25.83 1.69 5.65
C LYS A 97 25.39 0.71 4.57
N GLU A 98 25.15 -0.54 4.95
CA GLU A 98 24.68 -1.58 4.03
C GLU A 98 23.25 -1.31 3.56
N VAL A 99 22.37 -0.84 4.45
CA VAL A 99 21.00 -0.41 4.10
C VAL A 99 21.07 0.77 3.14
N LYS A 100 21.90 1.77 3.42
CA LYS A 100 22.10 2.93 2.54
C LYS A 100 22.60 2.52 1.15
N ALA A 101 23.60 1.64 1.09
CA ALA A 101 24.15 1.12 -0.17
C ALA A 101 23.12 0.37 -1.02
N PHE A 102 22.15 -0.30 -0.39
CA PHE A 102 21.03 -0.92 -1.10
C PHE A 102 20.16 0.14 -1.79
N PHE A 103 19.78 1.20 -1.08
CA PHE A 103 18.93 2.24 -1.63
C PHE A 103 19.65 3.16 -2.63
N GLU A 104 20.94 3.41 -2.45
CA GLU A 104 21.77 4.10 -3.45
C GLU A 104 21.76 3.34 -4.77
N ARG A 105 21.98 2.02 -4.72
CA ARG A 105 21.92 1.18 -5.93
C ARG A 105 20.52 1.18 -6.54
N ALA A 106 19.46 1.12 -5.73
CA ALA A 106 18.09 1.20 -6.21
C ALA A 106 17.77 2.55 -6.89
N LEU A 107 18.30 3.65 -6.34
CA LEU A 107 18.23 4.97 -6.95
C LEU A 107 18.95 5.02 -8.31
N ASP A 108 20.12 4.38 -8.43
CA ASP A 108 20.86 4.30 -9.71
C ASP A 108 20.06 3.55 -10.77
N PHE A 109 19.32 2.51 -10.40
CA PHE A 109 18.39 1.85 -11.33
C PHE A 109 17.34 2.82 -11.88
N ILE A 110 16.71 3.62 -11.02
CA ILE A 110 15.71 4.60 -11.45
C ILE A 110 16.35 5.69 -12.32
N LYS A 111 17.53 6.19 -11.95
CA LYS A 111 18.28 7.17 -12.77
C LYS A 111 18.67 6.66 -14.15
N GLY A 112 18.84 5.35 -14.30
CA GLY A 112 19.07 4.71 -15.59
C GLY A 112 17.81 4.57 -16.47
N LYS A 113 16.63 4.77 -15.91
CA LYS A 113 15.33 4.66 -16.61
C LYS A 113 14.60 5.99 -16.74
N GLN A 114 14.90 6.95 -15.87
CA GLN A 114 14.25 8.25 -15.78
C GLN A 114 15.31 9.33 -15.58
N SER A 115 15.16 10.47 -16.24
CA SER A 115 16.11 11.56 -16.10
C SER A 115 16.30 11.96 -14.63
N PRO A 116 17.54 12.01 -14.12
CA PRO A 116 17.79 12.44 -12.75
C PRO A 116 17.26 13.84 -12.42
N LYS A 117 17.14 14.73 -13.44
CA LYS A 117 16.62 16.09 -13.29
C LYS A 117 15.15 16.14 -12.93
N THR A 118 14.40 15.07 -13.21
CA THR A 118 12.97 14.99 -12.91
C THR A 118 12.68 14.43 -11.51
N ILE A 119 13.70 13.93 -10.80
CA ILE A 119 13.54 13.39 -9.45
C ILE A 119 13.38 14.56 -8.47
N ILE A 120 12.29 14.56 -7.73
CA ILE A 120 11.96 15.57 -6.71
C ILE A 120 12.60 15.22 -5.38
N SER A 121 12.40 13.98 -4.95
CA SER A 121 12.87 13.47 -3.66
C SER A 121 13.16 11.97 -3.74
N ALA A 122 14.12 11.50 -2.96
CA ALA A 122 14.32 10.10 -2.64
C ALA A 122 14.66 10.00 -1.15
N VAL A 123 13.68 9.68 -0.34
CA VAL A 123 13.79 9.57 1.12
C VAL A 123 13.66 8.11 1.56
N VAL A 124 14.52 7.69 2.44
CA VAL A 124 14.50 6.34 3.04
C VAL A 124 13.93 6.43 4.45
N HIS A 125 12.85 5.71 4.68
CA HIS A 125 12.22 5.57 5.98
C HIS A 125 12.82 4.40 6.74
N MET A 126 13.35 4.71 7.94
CA MET A 126 13.90 3.77 8.91
C MET A 126 13.04 3.67 10.17
N ASP A 127 11.94 4.41 10.19
CA ASP A 127 11.01 4.56 11.31
C ASP A 127 9.78 3.65 11.22
N GLU A 128 9.79 2.70 10.29
CA GLU A 128 8.81 1.63 10.16
C GLU A 128 9.48 0.26 10.32
N LYS A 129 8.68 -0.83 10.28
CA LYS A 129 9.18 -2.22 10.46
C LYS A 129 10.24 -2.61 9.45
N THR A 130 10.11 -2.16 8.21
CA THR A 130 11.00 -2.52 7.12
C THR A 130 11.52 -1.25 6.47
N PRO A 131 12.83 -1.07 6.32
CA PRO A 131 13.40 0.05 5.58
C PRO A 131 12.84 0.11 4.16
N HIS A 132 12.41 1.28 3.71
CA HIS A 132 11.88 1.48 2.36
C HIS A 132 12.15 2.90 1.87
N MET A 133 12.28 3.05 0.56
CA MET A 133 12.51 4.33 -0.08
C MET A 133 11.25 4.78 -0.82
N HIS A 134 10.83 6.00 -0.55
CA HIS A 134 9.90 6.76 -1.37
C HIS A 134 10.71 7.63 -2.32
N LEU A 135 10.54 7.41 -3.62
CA LEU A 135 11.18 8.21 -4.65
C LEU A 135 10.09 8.83 -5.52
N SER A 136 10.01 10.15 -5.51
CA SER A 136 9.04 10.93 -6.26
C SER A 136 9.70 11.64 -7.44
N PHE A 137 9.11 11.54 -8.64
CA PHE A 137 9.60 12.20 -9.85
C PHE A 137 8.47 12.74 -10.73
N VAL A 138 8.78 13.74 -11.56
CA VAL A 138 7.85 14.25 -12.58
C VAL A 138 7.97 13.38 -13.83
N PRO A 139 6.86 12.81 -14.36
CA PRO A 139 6.91 11.88 -15.48
C PRO A 139 7.05 12.62 -16.82
N ILE A 140 8.18 13.28 -17.01
CA ILE A 140 8.56 13.94 -18.27
C ILE A 140 9.32 12.94 -19.13
N THR A 141 8.86 12.70 -20.32
CA THR A 141 9.47 11.83 -21.32
C THR A 141 10.70 12.50 -21.95
N GLU A 142 11.54 11.73 -22.63
CA GLU A 142 12.75 12.26 -23.31
C GLU A 142 12.42 13.31 -24.37
N ASP A 143 11.24 13.19 -25.01
CA ASP A 143 10.73 14.15 -25.98
C ASP A 143 9.96 15.34 -25.35
N GLY A 144 10.06 15.53 -24.04
CA GLY A 144 9.54 16.69 -23.32
C GLY A 144 8.03 16.66 -23.07
N ARG A 145 7.37 15.50 -23.08
CA ARG A 145 5.92 15.38 -22.78
C ARG A 145 5.69 14.92 -21.35
N LEU A 146 4.64 15.40 -20.72
CA LEU A 146 4.18 14.92 -19.43
C LEU A 146 3.32 13.66 -19.62
N SER A 147 3.90 12.46 -19.44
CA SER A 147 3.20 11.21 -19.68
C SER A 147 3.69 10.06 -18.79
N ALA A 148 3.02 9.87 -17.66
CA ALA A 148 3.24 8.69 -16.84
C ALA A 148 2.87 7.37 -17.56
N LYS A 149 2.00 7.42 -18.58
CA LYS A 149 1.64 6.25 -19.37
C LYS A 149 2.80 5.81 -20.29
N ASP A 150 3.50 6.75 -20.89
CA ASP A 150 4.59 6.42 -21.82
C ASP A 150 5.81 5.92 -21.04
N ILE A 151 6.05 6.41 -19.82
CA ILE A 151 7.15 5.97 -18.97
C ILE A 151 6.86 4.60 -18.32
N LEU A 152 5.72 4.47 -17.64
CA LEU A 152 5.41 3.27 -16.86
C LEU A 152 4.70 2.19 -17.69
N GLY A 153 4.00 2.59 -18.74
CA GLY A 153 3.22 1.71 -19.59
C GLY A 153 1.96 1.15 -18.90
N ASN A 154 1.59 -0.03 -19.35
CA ASN A 154 0.47 -0.82 -18.84
C ASN A 154 0.94 -1.86 -17.79
N ARG A 155 0.04 -2.75 -17.34
CA ARG A 155 0.33 -3.81 -16.39
C ARG A 155 1.51 -4.70 -16.79
N LYS A 156 1.61 -5.06 -18.08
CA LYS A 156 2.73 -5.87 -18.61
C LYS A 156 4.07 -5.13 -18.49
N ASN A 157 4.06 -3.82 -18.73
CA ASN A 157 5.26 -3.00 -18.57
C ASN A 157 5.66 -2.84 -17.09
N LEU A 158 4.70 -2.73 -16.18
CA LEU A 158 4.99 -2.72 -14.73
C LEU A 158 5.61 -4.03 -14.26
N THR A 159 5.18 -5.17 -14.80
CA THR A 159 5.84 -6.46 -14.54
C THR A 159 7.29 -6.43 -15.02
N LYS A 160 7.53 -5.90 -16.24
CA LYS A 160 8.88 -5.74 -16.76
C LYS A 160 9.75 -4.80 -15.93
N TRP A 161 9.18 -3.70 -15.40
CA TRP A 161 9.90 -2.83 -14.46
C TRP A 161 10.40 -3.59 -13.23
N GLN A 162 9.56 -4.45 -12.66
CA GLN A 162 9.91 -5.29 -11.52
C GLN A 162 10.97 -6.34 -11.89
N ASP A 163 10.88 -6.95 -13.10
CA ASP A 163 11.88 -7.90 -13.62
C ASP A 163 13.25 -7.23 -13.82
N ASP A 164 13.26 -6.06 -14.46
CA ASP A 164 14.48 -5.29 -14.73
C ASP A 164 15.13 -4.83 -13.40
N PHE A 165 14.31 -4.40 -12.42
CA PHE A 165 14.78 -4.02 -11.10
C PHE A 165 15.43 -5.19 -10.38
N TRP A 166 14.76 -6.33 -10.31
CA TRP A 166 15.36 -7.53 -9.73
C TRP A 166 16.66 -7.92 -10.41
N LYS A 167 16.70 -8.00 -11.74
CA LYS A 167 17.91 -8.30 -12.52
C LYS A 167 19.05 -7.34 -12.24
N PHE A 168 18.74 -6.07 -11.98
CA PHE A 168 19.75 -5.08 -11.62
C PHE A 168 20.26 -5.26 -10.20
N MET A 169 19.35 -5.51 -9.25
CA MET A 169 19.69 -5.64 -7.83
C MET A 169 20.43 -6.95 -7.54
N VAL A 170 20.01 -8.07 -8.11
CA VAL A 170 20.59 -9.41 -7.88
C VAL A 170 22.08 -9.49 -8.26
N LYS A 171 22.55 -8.65 -9.17
CA LYS A 171 23.99 -8.58 -9.53
C LYS A 171 24.86 -8.20 -8.32
N LYS A 172 24.35 -7.50 -7.33
CA LYS A 172 25.07 -7.12 -6.10
C LYS A 172 24.54 -7.86 -4.88
N TYR A 173 23.29 -8.29 -4.91
CA TYR A 173 22.60 -8.96 -3.82
C TYR A 173 22.01 -10.28 -4.35
N PRO A 174 22.84 -11.34 -4.50
CA PRO A 174 22.44 -12.60 -5.15
C PRO A 174 21.32 -13.34 -4.41
N ASP A 175 21.13 -13.08 -3.11
CA ASP A 175 20.11 -13.71 -2.29
C ASP A 175 18.70 -13.14 -2.54
N LEU A 176 18.58 -12.07 -3.37
CA LEU A 176 17.30 -11.49 -3.68
C LEU A 176 16.56 -12.28 -4.76
N GLU A 177 15.34 -12.64 -4.47
CA GLU A 177 14.43 -13.30 -5.38
C GLU A 177 13.49 -12.28 -6.10
N ARG A 178 13.02 -12.67 -7.27
CA ARG A 178 12.07 -11.87 -8.05
C ARG A 178 10.71 -11.77 -7.39
N GLY A 179 10.29 -12.78 -6.69
CA GLY A 179 8.92 -12.98 -6.24
C GLY A 179 7.98 -13.37 -7.39
N GLU A 180 6.86 -13.96 -7.04
CA GLU A 180 5.82 -14.36 -8.00
C GLU A 180 4.98 -13.17 -8.41
N SER A 181 4.59 -13.11 -9.69
CA SER A 181 3.70 -12.05 -10.16
C SER A 181 2.27 -12.28 -9.68
N ALA A 182 1.50 -11.19 -9.52
CA ALA A 182 0.08 -11.29 -9.17
C ALA A 182 -0.74 -11.99 -10.29
N SER A 183 -0.24 -12.01 -11.53
CA SER A 183 -0.85 -12.75 -12.64
C SER A 183 -0.64 -14.25 -12.54
N GLU A 184 0.44 -14.70 -11.93
CA GLU A 184 0.76 -16.13 -11.74
C GLU A 184 0.08 -16.68 -10.50
N THR A 185 0.04 -15.90 -9.43
CA THR A 185 -0.52 -16.33 -8.13
C THR A 185 -2.01 -16.10 -7.98
N GLY A 186 -2.63 -15.34 -8.90
CA GLY A 186 -4.00 -14.87 -8.73
C GLY A 186 -4.22 -13.96 -7.51
N ARG A 187 -3.14 -13.61 -6.80
CA ARG A 187 -3.22 -12.73 -5.61
C ARG A 187 -3.70 -11.36 -5.99
N THR A 188 -4.65 -10.87 -5.24
CA THR A 188 -5.26 -9.57 -5.42
C THR A 188 -4.68 -8.57 -4.44
N HIS A 189 -4.66 -7.30 -4.83
CA HIS A 189 -4.14 -6.24 -3.98
C HIS A 189 -5.08 -6.00 -2.79
N ILE A 190 -4.58 -6.22 -1.58
CA ILE A 190 -5.24 -5.78 -0.35
C ILE A 190 -4.67 -4.41 0.02
N PRO A 191 -5.51 -3.40 0.31
CA PRO A 191 -4.99 -2.12 0.79
C PRO A 191 -4.06 -2.33 1.99
N PRO A 192 -2.83 -1.76 1.98
CA PRO A 192 -1.82 -2.02 3.01
C PRO A 192 -2.34 -1.80 4.44
N ARG A 193 -3.23 -0.84 4.62
CA ARG A 193 -3.85 -0.55 5.90
C ARG A 193 -4.70 -1.72 6.42
N LEU A 194 -5.53 -2.31 5.55
CA LEU A 194 -6.37 -3.47 5.94
C LEU A 194 -5.50 -4.68 6.25
N PHE A 195 -4.48 -4.92 5.44
CA PHE A 195 -3.53 -6.01 5.67
C PHE A 195 -2.81 -5.83 7.03
N LYS A 196 -2.29 -4.64 7.32
CA LYS A 196 -1.62 -4.35 8.60
C LYS A 196 -2.55 -4.51 9.80
N GLU A 197 -3.77 -4.01 9.70
CA GLU A 197 -4.79 -4.16 10.77
C GLU A 197 -5.17 -5.62 10.99
N ALA A 198 -5.38 -6.39 9.93
CA ALA A 198 -5.68 -7.82 10.03
C ALA A 198 -4.51 -8.60 10.65
N THR A 199 -3.28 -8.32 10.21
CA THR A 199 -2.07 -8.95 10.77
C THR A 199 -1.92 -8.64 12.26
N HIS A 200 -2.16 -7.39 12.66
CA HIS A 200 -2.07 -7.00 14.07
C HIS A 200 -3.15 -7.71 14.92
N LEU A 201 -4.38 -7.79 14.43
CA LEU A 201 -5.45 -8.53 15.11
C LEU A 201 -5.12 -10.02 15.25
N ASN A 202 -4.54 -10.64 14.22
CA ASN A 202 -4.10 -12.03 14.30
C ASN A 202 -2.99 -12.22 15.35
N GLN A 203 -2.01 -11.33 15.40
CA GLN A 203 -0.95 -11.37 16.42
C GLN A 203 -1.52 -11.25 17.84
N GLN A 204 -2.48 -10.34 18.05
CA GLN A 204 -3.16 -10.20 19.34
C GLN A 204 -3.96 -11.45 19.70
N ARG A 205 -4.66 -12.07 18.75
CA ARG A 205 -5.35 -13.34 18.94
C ARG A 205 -4.38 -14.45 19.35
N ASP A 206 -3.27 -14.58 18.64
CA ASP A 206 -2.28 -15.62 18.91
C ASP A 206 -1.63 -15.44 20.29
N ALA A 207 -1.37 -14.19 20.70
CA ALA A 207 -0.91 -13.87 22.05
C ALA A 207 -1.95 -14.24 23.13
N LEU A 208 -3.24 -13.96 22.88
CA LEU A 208 -4.32 -14.38 23.78
C LEU A 208 -4.40 -15.91 23.90
N MET A 209 -4.30 -16.62 22.78
CA MET A 209 -4.34 -18.08 22.78
C MET A 209 -3.13 -18.69 23.51
N ALA A 210 -1.95 -18.09 23.35
CA ALA A 210 -0.75 -18.52 24.08
C ALA A 210 -0.88 -18.31 25.61
N LEU A 211 -1.44 -17.16 26.04
CA LEU A 211 -1.72 -16.92 27.48
C LEU A 211 -2.75 -17.88 28.04
N LEU A 212 -3.81 -18.19 27.29
CA LEU A 212 -4.83 -19.15 27.70
C LEU A 212 -4.25 -20.58 27.85
N ALA A 213 -3.37 -20.98 26.93
CA ALA A 213 -2.72 -22.28 26.97
C ALA A 213 -1.74 -22.45 28.15
N ASP A 214 -1.19 -21.34 28.69
CA ASP A 214 -0.25 -21.31 29.78
C ASP A 214 -0.88 -21.17 31.17
N ILE A 215 -2.21 -21.12 31.26
CA ILE A 215 -2.91 -20.99 32.54
C ILE A 215 -2.73 -22.25 33.40
N ASN A 216 -2.29 -22.02 34.64
CA ASN A 216 -2.21 -23.05 35.66
C ASN A 216 -2.58 -22.45 37.04
N PRO A 217 -2.83 -23.25 38.09
CA PRO A 217 -3.26 -22.76 39.40
C PRO A 217 -2.33 -21.73 40.04
N LEU A 218 -1.05 -21.77 39.72
CA LEU A 218 -0.03 -20.87 40.29
C LEU A 218 -0.01 -19.49 39.64
N ASN A 219 -0.37 -19.42 38.34
CA ASN A 219 -0.28 -18.18 37.55
C ASN A 219 -1.65 -17.60 37.14
N ALA A 220 -2.76 -18.26 37.46
CA ALA A 220 -4.09 -17.93 36.98
C ALA A 220 -4.47 -16.45 37.17
N LYS A 221 -4.24 -15.87 38.35
CA LYS A 221 -4.55 -14.46 38.64
C LYS A 221 -3.73 -13.50 37.79
N LYS A 222 -2.44 -13.80 37.58
CA LYS A 222 -1.54 -12.98 36.74
C LYS A 222 -1.96 -13.08 35.27
N ARG A 223 -2.22 -14.30 34.77
CA ARG A 223 -2.63 -14.52 33.38
C ARG A 223 -4.00 -13.91 33.08
N ALA A 224 -4.93 -13.95 34.04
CA ALA A 224 -6.22 -13.27 33.88
C ALA A 224 -6.06 -11.76 33.64
N ALA A 225 -5.23 -11.07 34.40
CA ALA A 225 -4.97 -9.65 34.20
C ALA A 225 -4.28 -9.34 32.86
N GLU A 226 -3.33 -10.20 32.43
CA GLU A 226 -2.66 -10.06 31.14
C GLU A 226 -3.64 -10.28 29.96
N ILE A 227 -4.54 -11.24 30.09
CA ILE A 227 -5.60 -11.53 29.10
C ILE A 227 -6.59 -10.36 29.03
N GLU A 228 -7.05 -9.84 30.17
CA GLU A 228 -7.94 -8.67 30.23
C GLU A 228 -7.31 -7.47 29.52
N ALA A 229 -6.06 -7.14 29.82
CA ALA A 229 -5.33 -6.04 29.18
C ALA A 229 -5.14 -6.22 27.65
N LEU A 230 -5.04 -7.46 27.18
CA LEU A 230 -5.01 -7.74 25.73
C LEU A 230 -6.40 -7.68 25.11
N LEU A 231 -7.45 -8.14 25.78
CA LEU A 231 -8.83 -8.07 25.31
C LEU A 231 -9.29 -6.62 25.16
N ASP A 232 -8.93 -5.73 26.07
CA ASP A 232 -9.21 -4.30 25.99
C ASP A 232 -8.64 -3.63 24.73
N LYS A 233 -7.56 -4.17 24.18
CA LYS A 233 -6.97 -3.71 22.90
C LYS A 233 -7.56 -4.45 21.70
N TYR A 234 -7.81 -5.74 21.83
CA TYR A 234 -8.27 -6.60 20.76
C TYR A 234 -9.73 -6.31 20.34
N ILE A 235 -10.63 -6.19 21.33
CA ILE A 235 -12.06 -6.00 21.05
C ILE A 235 -12.35 -4.73 20.24
N PRO A 236 -11.85 -3.52 20.62
CA PRO A 236 -12.03 -2.33 19.81
C PRO A 236 -11.44 -2.44 18.41
N GLY A 237 -10.31 -3.15 18.26
CA GLY A 237 -9.69 -3.43 16.97
C GLY A 237 -10.60 -4.25 16.06
N VAL A 238 -11.19 -5.31 16.58
CA VAL A 238 -12.15 -6.18 15.87
C VAL A 238 -13.41 -5.39 15.47
N GLU A 239 -13.95 -4.59 16.36
CA GLU A 239 -15.13 -3.75 16.06
C GLU A 239 -14.87 -2.71 14.99
N LYS A 240 -13.70 -2.07 15.03
CA LYS A 240 -13.26 -1.13 14.01
C LYS A 240 -13.11 -1.81 12.64
N MET A 241 -12.50 -2.99 12.59
CA MET A 241 -12.39 -3.78 11.37
C MET A 241 -13.78 -4.17 10.85
N ARG A 242 -14.67 -4.66 11.71
CA ARG A 242 -16.07 -4.98 11.38
C ARG A 242 -16.80 -3.79 10.76
N THR A 243 -16.68 -2.59 11.34
CA THR A 243 -17.33 -1.38 10.84
C THR A 243 -16.82 -1.04 9.43
N ARG A 244 -15.52 -1.21 9.19
CA ARG A 244 -14.93 -0.99 7.86
C ARG A 244 -15.43 -2.01 6.85
N LEU A 245 -15.45 -3.30 7.21
CA LEU A 245 -16.00 -4.35 6.36
C LEU A 245 -17.44 -4.06 5.95
N LYS A 246 -18.26 -3.62 6.91
CA LYS A 246 -19.63 -3.20 6.61
C LYS A 246 -19.69 -2.07 5.59
N LYS A 247 -18.84 -1.05 5.74
CA LYS A 247 -18.75 0.06 4.78
C LYS A 247 -18.31 -0.40 3.38
N TYR A 248 -17.30 -1.27 3.29
CA TYR A 248 -16.85 -1.83 2.01
C TYR A 248 -17.94 -2.65 1.34
N ASN A 249 -18.64 -3.51 2.09
CA ASN A 249 -19.75 -4.31 1.56
C ASN A 249 -20.92 -3.42 1.09
N THR A 250 -21.22 -2.34 1.78
CA THR A 250 -22.25 -1.38 1.35
C THR A 250 -21.83 -0.71 0.06
N ALA A 251 -20.61 -0.12 0.02
CA ALA A 251 -20.09 0.53 -1.18
C ALA A 251 -20.01 -0.44 -2.38
N TYR A 252 -19.61 -1.69 -2.15
CA TYR A 252 -19.59 -2.72 -3.19
C TYR A 252 -20.99 -2.98 -3.75
N LYS A 253 -22.01 -3.11 -2.88
CA LYS A 253 -23.40 -3.35 -3.32
C LYS A 253 -23.96 -2.16 -4.11
N GLU A 254 -23.68 -0.95 -3.66
CA GLU A 254 -24.10 0.30 -4.33
C GLU A 254 -23.47 0.40 -5.71
N LEU A 255 -22.14 0.21 -5.80
CA LEU A 255 -21.41 0.26 -7.06
C LEU A 255 -21.85 -0.85 -8.02
N LYS A 256 -22.12 -2.07 -7.51
CA LYS A 256 -22.65 -3.18 -8.31
C LYS A 256 -24.03 -2.85 -8.89
N ALA A 257 -24.89 -2.22 -8.10
CA ALA A 257 -26.20 -1.80 -8.58
C ALA A 257 -26.11 -0.70 -9.65
N GLU A 258 -25.19 0.26 -9.46
CA GLU A 258 -24.93 1.33 -10.41
C GLU A 258 -24.36 0.80 -11.74
N VAL A 259 -23.39 -0.15 -11.67
CA VAL A 259 -22.87 -0.83 -12.86
C VAL A 259 -23.96 -1.57 -13.61
N ALA A 260 -24.80 -2.32 -12.91
CA ALA A 260 -25.93 -3.05 -13.53
C ALA A 260 -26.95 -2.09 -14.18
N ALA A 261 -27.18 -0.93 -13.58
CA ALA A 261 -28.04 0.10 -14.15
C ALA A 261 -27.43 0.70 -15.43
N LEU A 262 -26.13 1.02 -15.40
CA LEU A 262 -25.39 1.52 -16.55
C LEU A 262 -25.31 0.50 -17.70
N GLU A 263 -25.09 -0.79 -17.38
CA GLU A 263 -25.09 -1.87 -18.38
C GLU A 263 -26.46 -1.92 -19.09
N LYS A 264 -27.58 -1.83 -18.35
CA LYS A 264 -28.91 -1.80 -18.94
C LYS A 264 -29.13 -0.56 -19.85
N GLU A 265 -28.61 0.62 -19.42
CA GLU A 265 -28.67 1.81 -20.26
C GLU A 265 -27.83 1.66 -21.53
N VAL A 266 -26.66 1.03 -21.43
CA VAL A 266 -25.79 0.73 -22.57
C VAL A 266 -26.47 -0.18 -23.58
N ASP A 267 -27.12 -1.25 -23.11
CA ASP A 267 -27.83 -2.22 -23.97
C ASP A 267 -29.10 -1.59 -24.60
N ALA A 268 -29.71 -0.63 -23.95
CA ALA A 268 -30.92 0.04 -24.39
C ALA A 268 -30.70 1.21 -25.37
N SER A 269 -29.48 1.73 -25.44
CA SER A 269 -29.14 2.90 -26.26
C SER A 269 -27.97 2.61 -27.21
N LYS A 270 -28.02 3.15 -28.45
CA LYS A 270 -26.87 3.23 -29.37
C LYS A 270 -25.86 4.24 -28.79
N GLU A 271 -24.94 3.77 -28.01
CA GLU A 271 -24.24 4.53 -27.02
C GLU A 271 -23.01 5.28 -27.47
N SER A 272 -22.74 6.41 -26.78
CA SER A 272 -21.50 7.17 -26.93
C SER A 272 -20.30 6.46 -26.23
N VAL A 273 -19.13 6.53 -26.83
CA VAL A 273 -17.86 5.99 -26.32
C VAL A 273 -17.58 6.44 -24.86
N LEU A 274 -18.09 7.62 -24.46
CA LEU A 274 -17.91 8.17 -23.11
C LEU A 274 -18.60 7.33 -22.02
N LYS A 275 -19.85 6.90 -22.24
CA LYS A 275 -20.58 6.05 -21.29
C LYS A 275 -19.94 4.68 -21.13
N ARG A 276 -19.45 4.09 -22.26
CA ARG A 276 -18.68 2.82 -22.20
C ARG A 276 -17.41 2.92 -21.38
N LEU A 277 -16.73 4.07 -21.43
CA LEU A 277 -15.55 4.34 -20.62
C LEU A 277 -15.89 4.45 -19.14
N GLU A 278 -16.99 5.11 -18.78
CA GLU A 278 -17.48 5.22 -17.40
C GLU A 278 -17.88 3.87 -16.82
N THR A 279 -18.63 3.06 -17.59
CA THR A 279 -18.98 1.70 -17.18
C THR A 279 -17.72 0.85 -16.96
N GLY A 280 -16.75 0.92 -17.85
CA GLY A 280 -15.47 0.21 -17.71
C GLY A 280 -14.62 0.68 -16.51
N GLN A 281 -14.75 1.94 -16.08
CA GLN A 281 -14.12 2.44 -14.86
C GLN A 281 -14.80 1.87 -13.62
N LYS A 282 -16.14 1.91 -13.57
CA LYS A 282 -16.93 1.39 -12.45
C LYS A 282 -16.82 -0.13 -12.30
N LEU A 283 -16.72 -0.87 -13.40
CA LEU A 283 -16.43 -2.31 -13.37
C LEU A 283 -15.07 -2.59 -12.71
N ARG A 284 -14.04 -1.81 -13.05
CA ARG A 284 -12.72 -1.96 -12.41
C ARG A 284 -12.75 -1.66 -10.92
N GLU A 285 -13.46 -0.61 -10.52
CA GLU A 285 -13.64 -0.29 -9.09
C GLU A 285 -14.41 -1.40 -8.36
N LEU A 286 -15.42 -1.98 -9.00
CA LEU A 286 -16.17 -3.11 -8.47
C LEU A 286 -15.26 -4.34 -8.29
N GLU A 287 -14.46 -4.67 -9.30
CA GLU A 287 -13.49 -5.77 -9.22
C GLU A 287 -12.48 -5.55 -8.09
N GLU A 288 -12.00 -4.31 -7.90
CA GLU A 288 -11.09 -3.98 -6.80
C GLU A 288 -11.77 -4.14 -5.44
N LEU A 289 -13.02 -3.69 -5.29
CA LEU A 289 -13.79 -3.88 -4.06
C LEU A 289 -14.09 -5.36 -3.78
N GLN A 290 -14.46 -6.13 -4.81
CA GLN A 290 -14.66 -7.58 -4.68
C GLN A 290 -13.38 -8.27 -4.21
N LYS A 291 -12.25 -7.91 -4.76
CA LYS A 291 -10.94 -8.43 -4.34
C LYS A 291 -10.62 -8.14 -2.87
N VAL A 292 -11.00 -6.96 -2.39
CA VAL A 292 -10.84 -6.63 -0.96
C VAL A 292 -11.73 -7.51 -0.09
N VAL A 293 -12.98 -7.74 -0.51
CA VAL A 293 -13.94 -8.59 0.22
C VAL A 293 -13.49 -10.05 0.23
N ASP A 294 -13.07 -10.58 -0.93
CA ASP A 294 -12.68 -12.00 -1.08
C ASP A 294 -11.37 -12.35 -0.35
N ASN A 295 -10.52 -11.35 -0.09
CA ASN A 295 -9.25 -11.55 0.60
C ASN A 295 -9.28 -11.22 2.09
N ILE A 296 -10.46 -10.97 2.65
CA ILE A 296 -10.58 -10.85 4.10
C ILE A 296 -10.28 -12.22 4.72
N PRO A 297 -9.32 -12.31 5.66
CA PRO A 297 -9.00 -13.57 6.31
C PRO A 297 -10.25 -14.26 6.86
N LYS A 298 -10.42 -15.57 6.56
CA LYS A 298 -11.56 -16.36 7.00
C LYS A 298 -11.83 -16.23 8.50
N GLU A 299 -10.77 -16.14 9.29
CA GLU A 299 -10.87 -16.01 10.75
C GLU A 299 -11.58 -14.70 11.16
N ILE A 300 -11.40 -13.62 10.39
CA ILE A 300 -12.10 -12.33 10.64
C ILE A 300 -13.57 -12.45 10.24
N LEU A 301 -13.84 -13.08 9.09
CA LEU A 301 -15.23 -13.36 8.65
C LEU A 301 -15.96 -14.31 9.58
N ASP A 302 -15.31 -15.37 10.06
CA ASP A 302 -15.88 -16.33 11.00
C ASP A 302 -16.11 -15.67 12.36
N THR A 303 -15.21 -14.84 12.83
CA THR A 303 -15.39 -14.08 14.08
C THR A 303 -16.54 -13.09 13.96
N TYR A 304 -16.67 -12.42 12.81
CA TYR A 304 -17.79 -11.54 12.50
C TYR A 304 -19.13 -12.33 12.50
N ASN A 305 -19.18 -13.45 11.80
CA ASN A 305 -20.39 -14.27 11.68
C ASN A 305 -20.81 -14.87 13.03
N ARG A 306 -19.87 -15.35 13.84
CA ARG A 306 -20.13 -15.82 15.21
C ARG A 306 -20.68 -14.71 16.10
N SER A 307 -20.12 -13.50 16.02
CA SER A 307 -20.59 -12.34 16.80
C SER A 307 -22.02 -11.93 16.40
N GLN A 308 -22.38 -12.03 15.10
CA GLN A 308 -23.74 -11.76 14.62
C GLN A 308 -24.74 -12.81 15.12
N ASN A 309 -24.34 -14.10 15.11
CA ASN A 309 -25.18 -15.19 15.58
C ASN A 309 -25.40 -15.12 17.11
N LEU A 310 -24.41 -14.69 17.88
CA LEU A 310 -24.54 -14.43 19.31
C LEU A 310 -25.51 -13.28 19.59
N ARG A 311 -25.39 -12.15 18.87
CA ARG A 311 -26.32 -11.01 19.00
C ARG A 311 -27.75 -11.37 18.64
N LYS A 312 -27.97 -12.14 17.55
CA LYS A 312 -29.31 -12.60 17.18
C LYS A 312 -29.92 -13.50 18.26
N LYS A 313 -29.11 -14.33 18.93
CA LYS A 313 -29.58 -15.16 20.06
C LYS A 313 -29.88 -14.33 21.31
N THR A 314 -29.13 -13.26 21.57
CA THR A 314 -29.36 -12.36 22.72
C THR A 314 -30.65 -11.54 22.54
N ILE A 315 -30.90 -11.03 21.32
CA ILE A 315 -32.13 -10.27 20.99
C ILE A 315 -33.36 -11.18 20.94
N ALA A 316 -33.20 -12.50 20.73
CA ALA A 316 -34.30 -13.43 20.75
C ALA A 316 -34.64 -13.97 22.17
N LEU A 317 -33.86 -13.59 23.18
CA LEU A 317 -34.03 -13.95 24.59
C LEU A 317 -34.53 -12.78 25.47
N GLU A 318 -34.60 -11.56 24.89
CA GLU A 318 -35.32 -10.40 25.42
C GLU A 318 -36.74 -10.31 24.79
#